data_7d51931a291082c5815e1c08a0b394af
#
_entry.id   7d51931a291082c5815e1c08a0b394af
#
_cell.length_a   1.000
_cell.length_b   1.000
_cell.length_c   1.000
_cell.angle_alpha   90.00
_cell.angle_beta   90.00
_cell.angle_gamma   90.00
#
_symmetry.space_group_name_H-M   'P 1'
#
loop_
_entity.id
_entity.type
_entity.pdbx_description
1 polymer ?
#
loop_
_entity_poly.entity_id
_entity_poly.type
_entity_poly.pdbx_seq_one_letter_code
_entity_poly.pdbx_strand_id
1 'polypeptide(L)'
;TGKTSAGSIVVTGEGGSTTTNMQQGLAKAHCYWEATSTIVRGFNISSIDDDGTGDWDLNYTNNFSGTKNIVTTGIQNQFTSSNMVLAFVSSTNNATTDVTIFNVITSGTNQDSSNYVTVDGDLA
;
A
#
# COMPACT_ATOMS: atom_id res chain seq x y z
N THR A 1 -0.47 -21.18 19.10
CA THR A 1 -1.04 -22.08 18.09
C THR A 1 -2.08 -21.30 17.29
N GLY A 2 -1.71 -20.90 16.07
CA GLY A 2 -2.61 -20.22 15.15
C GLY A 2 -3.78 -21.12 14.77
N LYS A 3 -4.95 -20.51 14.53
CA LYS A 3 -6.12 -21.23 14.07
C LYS A 3 -5.99 -21.49 12.57
N THR A 4 -6.22 -22.72 12.16
CA THR A 4 -6.07 -23.17 10.76
C THR A 4 -7.34 -23.01 9.90
N SER A 5 -8.43 -22.52 10.49
CA SER A 5 -9.69 -22.29 9.77
C SER A 5 -9.76 -20.89 9.22
N ALA A 6 -10.12 -20.76 7.95
CA ALA A 6 -10.30 -19.47 7.29
C ALA A 6 -11.30 -18.57 8.04
N GLY A 7 -10.99 -17.29 8.14
CA GLY A 7 -11.92 -16.26 8.61
C GLY A 7 -12.19 -16.18 10.11
N SER A 8 -11.32 -16.71 10.98
CA SER A 8 -11.79 -17.02 12.31
C SER A 8 -11.01 -16.49 13.52
N ILE A 9 -10.18 -15.49 13.37
CA ILE A 9 -9.67 -14.78 14.54
C ILE A 9 -10.60 -13.58 14.80
N VAL A 10 -11.52 -13.78 15.73
CA VAL A 10 -12.48 -12.74 16.14
C VAL A 10 -12.04 -12.18 17.48
N VAL A 11 -11.99 -10.86 17.58
CA VAL A 11 -11.69 -10.13 18.82
C VAL A 11 -12.98 -9.46 19.29
N THR A 12 -13.31 -9.63 20.56
CA THR A 12 -14.41 -8.94 21.20
C THR A 12 -13.94 -7.55 21.65
N GLY A 13 -14.67 -6.51 21.27
CA GLY A 13 -14.41 -5.14 21.72
C GLY A 13 -14.62 -4.95 23.22
N GLU A 14 -14.12 -3.86 23.76
CA GLU A 14 -14.17 -3.55 25.22
C GLU A 14 -15.60 -3.52 25.78
N GLY A 15 -16.62 -3.25 24.96
CA GLY A 15 -18.03 -3.30 25.35
C GLY A 15 -18.61 -4.71 25.50
N GLY A 16 -17.84 -5.77 25.24
CA GLY A 16 -18.20 -7.17 25.49
C GLY A 16 -19.19 -7.81 24.50
N SER A 17 -19.78 -7.05 23.59
CA SER A 17 -20.81 -7.57 22.66
C SER A 17 -20.48 -7.45 21.18
N THR A 18 -19.65 -6.49 20.78
CA THR A 18 -19.26 -6.28 19.39
C THR A 18 -17.99 -7.05 19.07
N THR A 19 -17.98 -7.77 17.96
CA THR A 19 -16.81 -8.55 17.54
C THR A 19 -16.25 -8.01 16.22
N THR A 20 -14.93 -8.09 16.06
CA THR A 20 -14.21 -7.71 14.85
C THR A 20 -13.29 -8.85 14.41
N ASN A 21 -13.26 -9.13 13.10
CA ASN A 21 -12.30 -10.08 12.55
C ASN A 21 -10.90 -9.41 12.52
N MET A 22 -9.96 -9.94 13.32
CA MET A 22 -8.62 -9.40 13.39
C MET A 22 -7.90 -9.47 12.03
N GLN A 23 -8.17 -10.47 11.20
CA GLN A 23 -7.54 -10.58 9.89
C GLN A 23 -7.94 -9.43 8.95
N GLN A 24 -9.17 -8.93 9.06
CA GLN A 24 -9.60 -7.77 8.27
C GLN A 24 -8.99 -6.46 8.78
N GLY A 25 -8.66 -6.37 10.06
CA GLY A 25 -8.03 -5.20 10.65
C GLY A 25 -6.51 -5.11 10.48
N LEU A 26 -5.86 -6.12 9.87
CA LEU A 26 -4.43 -6.13 9.63
C LEU A 26 -4.12 -5.75 8.18
N ALA A 27 -3.11 -4.90 8.01
CA ALA A 27 -2.56 -4.62 6.69
C ALA A 27 -2.11 -5.90 5.99
N LYS A 28 -2.46 -6.07 4.72
CA LYS A 28 -2.13 -7.25 3.91
C LYS A 28 -0.90 -7.03 3.05
N ALA A 29 -0.50 -5.79 2.85
CA ALA A 29 0.78 -5.43 2.28
C ALA A 29 1.25 -4.09 2.86
N HIS A 30 2.56 -3.91 2.97
CA HIS A 30 3.16 -2.62 3.23
C HIS A 30 4.56 -2.57 2.65
N CYS A 31 4.99 -1.37 2.26
CA CYS A 31 6.32 -1.15 1.72
C CYS A 31 6.82 0.25 2.05
N TYR A 32 8.12 0.34 2.28
CA TYR A 32 8.90 1.56 2.17
C TYR A 32 9.96 1.34 1.09
N TRP A 33 10.01 2.23 0.11
CA TRP A 33 11.01 2.19 -0.95
C TRP A 33 11.62 3.56 -1.22
N GLU A 34 12.82 3.55 -1.77
CA GLU A 34 13.53 4.74 -2.20
C GLU A 34 13.17 5.12 -3.64
N ALA A 35 13.44 6.37 -4.02
CA ALA A 35 13.25 6.90 -5.37
C ALA A 35 14.02 6.15 -6.49
N THR A 36 14.71 5.08 -6.14
CA THR A 36 15.47 4.19 -7.04
C THR A 36 14.83 2.82 -7.17
N SER A 37 13.54 2.66 -6.88
CA SER A 37 12.79 1.38 -6.83
C SER A 37 13.33 0.37 -5.81
N THR A 38 14.23 0.80 -4.89
CA THR A 38 14.82 -0.10 -3.90
C THR A 38 13.89 -0.29 -2.72
N ILE A 39 13.41 -1.51 -2.51
CA ILE A 39 12.64 -1.88 -1.32
C ILE A 39 13.57 -1.89 -0.12
N VAL A 40 13.35 -0.97 0.82
CA VAL A 40 14.08 -0.90 2.10
C VAL A 40 13.43 -1.82 3.12
N ARG A 41 12.10 -1.84 3.13
CA ARG A 41 11.27 -2.68 4.01
C ARG A 41 9.94 -2.98 3.34
N GLY A 42 9.53 -4.24 3.34
CA GLY A 42 8.26 -4.65 2.75
C GLY A 42 7.69 -5.91 3.37
N PHE A 43 6.40 -6.06 3.23
CA PHE A 43 5.64 -7.27 3.51
C PHE A 43 4.63 -7.44 2.39
N ASN A 44 4.56 -8.63 1.81
CA ASN A 44 3.71 -8.99 0.68
C ASN A 44 3.94 -8.13 -0.59
N ILE A 45 5.13 -7.55 -0.74
CA ILE A 45 5.58 -6.86 -1.95
C ILE A 45 6.79 -7.63 -2.48
N SER A 46 6.75 -8.02 -3.75
CA SER A 46 7.80 -8.79 -4.43
C SER A 46 8.78 -7.91 -5.20
N SER A 47 8.29 -6.88 -5.86
CA SER A 47 9.06 -5.94 -6.66
C SER A 47 8.37 -4.59 -6.77
N ILE A 48 9.12 -3.59 -7.21
CA ILE A 48 8.63 -2.30 -7.62
C ILE A 48 9.13 -2.06 -9.03
N ASP A 49 8.21 -1.84 -9.95
CA ASP A 49 8.50 -1.46 -11.31
C ASP A 49 8.42 0.06 -11.43
N ASP A 50 9.44 0.65 -12.05
CA ASP A 50 9.55 2.08 -12.34
C ASP A 50 9.07 2.30 -13.77
N ASP A 51 7.82 2.73 -13.92
CA ASP A 51 7.19 2.94 -15.23
C ASP A 51 7.44 4.36 -15.77
N GLY A 52 8.18 5.15 -15.02
CA GLY A 52 8.58 6.51 -15.37
C GLY A 52 8.58 7.45 -14.19
N THR A 53 9.03 8.66 -14.40
CA THR A 53 9.16 9.65 -13.32
C THR A 53 7.87 9.75 -12.49
N GLY A 54 7.97 9.39 -11.21
CA GLY A 54 6.88 9.42 -10.25
C GLY A 54 5.76 8.41 -10.50
N ASP A 55 6.01 7.34 -11.26
CA ASP A 55 5.06 6.29 -11.57
C ASP A 55 5.61 4.92 -11.15
N TRP A 56 4.96 4.29 -10.18
CA TRP A 56 5.46 3.10 -9.50
C TRP A 56 4.40 2.01 -9.44
N ASP A 57 4.69 0.83 -9.98
CA ASP A 57 3.88 -0.36 -9.78
C ASP A 57 4.49 -1.25 -8.69
N LEU A 58 3.75 -1.46 -7.61
CA LEU A 58 4.14 -2.32 -6.50
C LEU A 58 3.48 -3.68 -6.66
N ASN A 59 4.25 -4.68 -7.04
CA ASN A 59 3.79 -6.04 -7.28
C ASN A 59 3.65 -6.82 -5.98
N TYR A 60 2.52 -7.48 -5.78
CA TYR A 60 2.28 -8.32 -4.60
C TYR A 60 2.93 -9.69 -4.72
N THR A 61 3.42 -10.23 -3.61
CA THR A 61 3.86 -11.63 -3.52
C THR A 61 2.64 -12.57 -3.51
N ASN A 62 1.62 -12.21 -2.74
CA ASN A 62 0.33 -12.92 -2.70
C ASN A 62 -0.77 -11.97 -3.13
N ASN A 63 -1.52 -12.37 -4.13
CA ASN A 63 -2.55 -11.54 -4.75
C ASN A 63 -3.70 -11.23 -3.79
N PHE A 64 -4.36 -10.12 -4.04
CA PHE A 64 -5.63 -9.79 -3.40
C PHE A 64 -6.79 -10.44 -4.16
N SER A 65 -7.90 -10.69 -3.46
CA SER A 65 -9.11 -11.25 -4.06
C SER A 65 -9.91 -10.24 -4.88
N GLY A 66 -9.63 -8.95 -4.71
CA GLY A 66 -10.30 -7.85 -5.41
C GLY A 66 -9.36 -6.71 -5.76
N THR A 67 -9.79 -5.84 -6.66
CA THR A 67 -9.02 -4.67 -7.14
C THR A 67 -9.28 -3.40 -6.34
N LYS A 68 -10.27 -3.39 -5.43
CA LYS A 68 -10.66 -2.21 -4.65
C LYS A 68 -10.18 -2.33 -3.21
N ASN A 69 -8.88 -2.34 -3.04
CA ASN A 69 -8.26 -2.36 -1.73
C ASN A 69 -8.17 -0.94 -1.14
N ILE A 70 -8.11 -0.84 0.18
CA ILE A 70 -7.86 0.42 0.85
C ILE A 70 -6.35 0.64 0.88
N VAL A 71 -5.89 1.71 0.24
CA VAL A 71 -4.47 2.04 0.12
C VAL A 71 -4.20 3.36 0.80
N THR A 72 -3.28 3.35 1.74
CA THR A 72 -2.76 4.56 2.39
C THR A 72 -1.32 4.79 1.93
N THR A 73 -1.05 5.98 1.42
CA THR A 73 0.27 6.38 0.94
C THR A 73 0.85 7.51 1.75
N GLY A 74 2.17 7.59 1.79
CA GLY A 74 2.91 8.70 2.38
C GLY A 74 4.26 8.88 1.71
N ILE A 75 4.82 10.07 1.82
CA ILE A 75 6.09 10.45 1.23
C ILE A 75 7.09 10.80 2.32
N GLN A 76 8.33 10.34 2.17
CA GLN A 76 9.41 10.73 3.06
C GLN A 76 10.09 12.00 2.54
N ASN A 77 9.89 13.10 3.28
CA ASN A 77 10.71 14.31 3.25
C ASN A 77 11.09 14.85 1.86
N GLN A 78 10.09 15.29 1.10
CA GLN A 78 10.31 15.96 -0.19
C GLN A 78 9.74 17.39 -0.13
N PHE A 79 10.25 18.19 0.84
CA PHE A 79 10.01 19.63 0.84
C PHE A 79 11.17 20.32 0.14
N THR A 80 10.93 20.87 -1.03
CA THR A 80 11.71 21.99 -1.53
C THR A 80 10.96 23.29 -1.17
N SER A 81 11.66 24.39 -1.08
CA SER A 81 11.09 25.69 -0.70
C SER A 81 9.91 26.16 -1.58
N SER A 82 9.63 25.46 -2.68
CA SER A 82 8.62 25.84 -3.67
C SER A 82 7.63 24.73 -4.03
N ASN A 83 7.90 23.47 -3.69
CA ASN A 83 7.07 22.35 -4.14
C ASN A 83 6.90 21.29 -3.04
N MET A 84 5.65 20.89 -2.83
CA MET A 84 5.28 19.74 -2.03
C MET A 84 5.03 18.55 -2.96
N VAL A 85 5.58 17.39 -2.66
CA VAL A 85 5.28 16.15 -3.35
C VAL A 85 4.05 15.50 -2.71
N LEU A 86 3.15 15.00 -3.53
CA LEU A 86 1.96 14.29 -3.11
C LEU A 86 1.98 12.89 -3.72
N ALA A 87 1.62 11.88 -2.95
CA ALA A 87 1.43 10.52 -3.44
C ALA A 87 -0.05 10.24 -3.65
N PHE A 88 -0.38 9.66 -4.78
CA PHE A 88 -1.73 9.24 -5.15
C PHE A 88 -1.76 7.78 -5.53
N VAL A 89 -2.87 7.13 -5.24
CA VAL A 89 -3.17 5.78 -5.74
C VAL A 89 -3.88 5.93 -7.08
N SER A 90 -3.44 5.18 -8.09
CA SER A 90 -4.15 5.11 -9.36
C SER A 90 -5.57 4.61 -9.15
N SER A 91 -6.55 5.25 -9.77
CA SER A 91 -7.94 4.79 -9.74
C SER A 91 -8.23 3.73 -10.81
N THR A 92 -7.35 3.57 -11.79
CA THR A 92 -7.58 2.76 -12.99
C THR A 92 -6.62 1.58 -13.12
N ASN A 93 -5.42 1.67 -12.54
CA ASN A 93 -4.35 0.69 -12.71
C ASN A 93 -4.11 -0.21 -11.49
N ASN A 94 -5.07 -0.28 -10.58
CA ASN A 94 -4.97 -1.23 -9.46
C ASN A 94 -5.53 -2.57 -9.87
N ALA A 95 -4.73 -3.61 -9.76
CA ALA A 95 -5.10 -4.99 -10.04
C ALA A 95 -5.15 -5.83 -8.75
N THR A 96 -5.45 -7.10 -8.87
CA THR A 96 -5.30 -8.05 -7.77
C THR A 96 -3.83 -8.38 -7.51
N THR A 97 -2.97 -8.13 -8.50
CA THR A 97 -1.54 -8.45 -8.52
C THR A 97 -0.63 -7.30 -8.08
N ASP A 98 -1.12 -6.06 -8.15
CA ASP A 98 -0.31 -4.85 -7.94
C ASP A 98 -1.13 -3.64 -7.50
N VAL A 99 -0.44 -2.59 -7.12
CA VAL A 99 -0.99 -1.25 -6.89
C VAL A 99 -0.06 -0.20 -7.50
N THR A 100 -0.64 0.71 -8.30
CA THR A 100 0.10 1.83 -8.89
C THR A 100 0.03 3.08 -7.99
N ILE A 101 1.18 3.66 -7.73
CA ILE A 101 1.35 4.90 -6.94
C ILE A 101 1.96 5.98 -7.83
N PHE A 102 1.30 7.14 -7.87
CA PHE A 102 1.81 8.32 -8.54
C PHE A 102 2.33 9.36 -7.55
N ASN A 103 3.47 9.94 -7.87
CA ASN A 103 4.04 11.09 -7.16
C ASN A 103 4.01 12.34 -8.02
N VAL A 104 3.37 13.38 -7.53
CA VAL A 104 3.20 14.64 -8.26
C VAL A 104 3.56 15.80 -7.35
N ILE A 105 4.32 16.77 -7.86
CA ILE A 105 4.54 18.05 -7.16
C ILE A 105 3.38 19.01 -7.37
N THR A 106 3.28 20.03 -6.54
CA THR A 106 2.18 21.00 -6.56
C THR A 106 2.01 21.75 -7.89
N SER A 107 3.03 21.78 -8.74
CA SER A 107 2.93 22.30 -10.11
C SER A 107 2.27 21.35 -11.12
N GLY A 108 1.93 20.11 -10.71
CA GLY A 108 1.36 19.08 -11.58
C GLY A 108 2.41 18.24 -12.34
N THR A 109 3.69 18.37 -12.01
CA THR A 109 4.76 17.58 -12.63
C THR A 109 5.05 16.34 -11.79
N ASN A 110 5.26 15.19 -12.43
CA ASN A 110 5.66 13.96 -11.77
C ASN A 110 7.08 14.07 -11.21
N GLN A 111 7.34 13.42 -10.08
CA GLN A 111 8.66 13.40 -9.45
C GLN A 111 8.90 12.08 -8.70
N ASP A 112 10.09 11.50 -8.89
CA ASP A 112 10.52 10.36 -8.09
C ASP A 112 10.75 10.78 -6.64
N SER A 113 10.25 9.97 -5.73
CA SER A 113 10.41 10.19 -4.30
C SER A 113 10.39 8.86 -3.53
N SER A 114 10.91 8.90 -2.32
CA SER A 114 10.78 7.77 -1.39
C SER A 114 9.38 7.74 -0.79
N ASN A 115 8.75 6.57 -0.76
CA ASN A 115 7.35 6.44 -0.38
C ASN A 115 7.12 5.35 0.65
N TYR A 116 5.98 5.48 1.33
CA TYR A 116 5.37 4.45 2.17
C TYR A 116 4.02 4.07 1.61
N VAL A 117 3.67 2.82 1.68
CA VAL A 117 2.33 2.32 1.37
C VAL A 117 1.89 1.30 2.40
N THR A 118 0.61 1.31 2.71
CA THR A 118 -0.08 0.26 3.43
C THR A 118 -1.34 -0.10 2.68
N VAL A 119 -1.59 -1.38 2.50
CA VAL A 119 -2.75 -1.90 1.77
C VAL A 119 -3.54 -2.83 2.66
N ASP A 120 -4.82 -2.52 2.82
CA ASP A 120 -5.82 -3.34 3.49
C ASP A 120 -6.78 -3.92 2.47
N GLY A 121 -7.16 -5.18 2.66
CA GLY A 121 -8.06 -5.91 1.76
C GLY A 121 -8.07 -7.39 2.11
N ASP A 122 -8.67 -8.19 1.23
CA ASP A 122 -8.70 -9.65 1.38
C ASP A 122 -7.69 -10.31 0.43
N LEU A 123 -6.83 -11.17 0.95
CA LEU A 123 -5.94 -11.99 0.14
C LEU A 123 -6.73 -13.08 -0.58
N ALA A 124 -6.30 -13.42 -1.80
CA ALA A 124 -6.90 -14.48 -2.61
C ALA A 124 -6.67 -15.89 -2.00
#